data_84ae7f37709afa829fb4b124facb9f92
#
_entry.id   84ae7f37709afa829fb4b124facb9f92
#
_cell.length_a   1.000
_cell.length_b   1.000
_cell.length_c   1.000
_cell.angle_alpha   90.00
_cell.angle_beta   90.00
_cell.angle_gamma   90.00
#
_symmetry.space_group_name_H-M   'P 1'
#
loop_
_entity.id
_entity.type
_entity.pdbx_description
1 polymer ?
#
loop_
_entity_poly.entity_id
_entity_poly.type
_entity_poly.pdbx_seq_one_letter_code
_entity_poly.pdbx_strand_id
1 'polypeptide(L)'
;MALKVIKEQCTGCGLCVQVCPYNAIRLNDDGIAEVLESCILCGQCVDSCPMKALLMEEKHGEEATGYRGVMVFVEHEFGRINHVSFELLGKGRDLADKLTAPLCAMVIGDGAKDMAKEVGTYDVDEIYVVDAPHLREYQTNSYVREAENIINGYKPEIVLIGATTLGRDFAGALATRLETGLTADCTELDIDPERGLLMQTRPAFGGNIMATILCPYKRPQMSTVRPKVMPMPEKVTKDGARIIGIEPVSTPKDLLISILDFIKDTAGTVNLADADVIVSGGRGMKGPENFKMLLELAQLLGGAVGASRAAVDSGWIPYAHQVGQTGRTVRPKLYIACGISGAIQHLAGMQTSDIIVAINKDPEAPIFKVANYGIVGDLFKIVPEMIRQLKERKEKARS
;
A
#
# COMPACT_ATOMS: atom_id res chain seq x y z
N MET A 1 25.41 -6.33 -0.55
CA MET A 1 26.53 -5.93 -1.45
C MET A 1 27.80 -5.83 -0.63
N ALA A 2 28.94 -6.17 -1.22
CA ALA A 2 30.26 -5.93 -0.64
C ALA A 2 31.16 -5.38 -1.73
N LEU A 3 32.06 -4.47 -1.39
CA LEU A 3 33.11 -4.02 -2.31
C LEU A 3 34.32 -4.91 -2.12
N LYS A 4 34.69 -5.67 -3.16
CA LYS A 4 35.81 -6.58 -3.15
C LYS A 4 36.97 -6.03 -3.98
N VAL A 5 38.17 -6.18 -3.47
CA VAL A 5 39.41 -5.84 -4.17
C VAL A 5 40.05 -7.10 -4.73
N ILE A 6 40.24 -7.16 -6.05
CA ILE A 6 40.99 -8.22 -6.71
C ILE A 6 42.48 -7.81 -6.63
N LYS A 7 43.15 -8.39 -5.66
CA LYS A 7 44.55 -8.02 -5.33
C LYS A 7 45.48 -8.15 -6.51
N GLU A 8 45.32 -9.19 -7.32
CA GLU A 8 46.13 -9.53 -8.49
C GLU A 8 46.02 -8.50 -9.62
N GLN A 9 44.92 -7.75 -9.65
CA GLN A 9 44.66 -6.72 -10.66
C GLN A 9 44.97 -5.31 -10.15
N CYS A 10 45.13 -5.13 -8.83
CA CYS A 10 45.38 -3.83 -8.24
C CYS A 10 46.81 -3.38 -8.48
N THR A 11 47.02 -2.30 -9.20
CA THR A 11 48.33 -1.68 -9.47
C THR A 11 48.75 -0.62 -8.46
N GLY A 12 47.94 -0.37 -7.42
CA GLY A 12 48.25 0.65 -6.42
C GLY A 12 48.18 2.11 -6.91
N CYS A 13 47.50 2.38 -8.02
CA CYS A 13 47.48 3.70 -8.65
C CYS A 13 46.82 4.81 -7.81
N GLY A 14 46.07 4.48 -6.77
CA GLY A 14 45.45 5.41 -5.83
C GLY A 14 44.20 6.17 -6.35
N LEU A 15 43.77 5.95 -7.60
CA LEU A 15 42.58 6.64 -8.15
C LEU A 15 41.32 6.41 -7.32
N CYS A 16 41.13 5.18 -6.83
CA CYS A 16 39.99 4.83 -5.98
C CYS A 16 39.97 5.59 -4.65
N VAL A 17 41.15 5.93 -4.12
CA VAL A 17 41.27 6.78 -2.90
C VAL A 17 40.88 8.19 -3.18
N GLN A 18 41.33 8.75 -4.32
CA GLN A 18 41.06 10.16 -4.70
C GLN A 18 39.55 10.44 -4.96
N VAL A 19 38.84 9.44 -5.53
CA VAL A 19 37.41 9.61 -5.89
C VAL A 19 36.48 9.24 -4.75
N CYS A 20 36.96 8.71 -3.64
CA CYS A 20 36.09 8.30 -2.53
C CYS A 20 35.66 9.51 -1.69
N PRO A 21 34.39 9.96 -1.76
CA PRO A 21 33.93 11.13 -1.01
C PRO A 21 33.83 10.88 0.50
N TYR A 22 33.95 9.62 0.92
CA TYR A 22 33.82 9.21 2.34
C TYR A 22 35.15 8.79 2.95
N ASN A 23 36.28 8.89 2.21
CA ASN A 23 37.60 8.42 2.64
C ASN A 23 37.58 6.97 3.16
N ALA A 24 36.71 6.15 2.59
CA ALA A 24 36.44 4.77 3.00
C ALA A 24 37.28 3.72 2.22
N ILE A 25 38.31 4.15 1.51
CA ILE A 25 39.26 3.31 0.82
C ILE A 25 40.67 3.91 0.93
N ARG A 26 41.66 3.08 1.18
CA ARG A 26 43.09 3.49 1.28
C ARG A 26 43.98 2.47 0.57
N LEU A 27 45.22 2.79 0.37
CA LEU A 27 46.26 1.81 0.01
C LEU A 27 46.87 1.26 1.29
N ASN A 28 47.03 -0.06 1.37
CA ASN A 28 47.76 -0.73 2.45
C ASN A 28 49.29 -0.64 2.24
N ASP A 29 50.05 -1.24 3.13
CA ASP A 29 51.52 -1.21 3.07
C ASP A 29 52.10 -1.89 1.82
N ASP A 30 51.37 -2.81 1.21
CA ASP A 30 51.72 -3.49 -0.06
C ASP A 30 51.31 -2.66 -1.29
N GLY A 31 50.75 -1.47 -1.11
CA GLY A 31 50.23 -0.62 -2.17
C GLY A 31 48.91 -1.09 -2.79
N ILE A 32 48.22 -2.02 -2.16
CA ILE A 32 46.92 -2.57 -2.64
C ILE A 32 45.76 -1.79 -1.99
N ALA A 33 44.72 -1.55 -2.73
CA ALA A 33 43.52 -0.90 -2.20
C ALA A 33 42.90 -1.74 -1.07
N GLU A 34 42.53 -1.08 0.04
CA GLU A 34 41.86 -1.67 1.19
C GLU A 34 40.57 -0.86 1.48
N VAL A 35 39.45 -1.56 1.59
CA VAL A 35 38.15 -0.96 1.88
C VAL A 35 37.93 -0.92 3.39
N LEU A 36 37.58 0.25 3.92
CA LEU A 36 37.32 0.47 5.35
C LEU A 36 35.85 0.23 5.70
N GLU A 37 35.59 0.03 6.99
CA GLU A 37 34.20 -0.17 7.52
C GLU A 37 33.27 1.02 7.25
N SER A 38 33.81 2.22 7.07
CA SER A 38 33.05 3.41 6.71
C SER A 38 32.53 3.42 5.27
N CYS A 39 32.79 2.37 4.46
CA CYS A 39 32.33 2.29 3.08
C CYS A 39 30.81 2.13 2.99
N ILE A 40 30.16 3.08 2.33
CA ILE A 40 28.69 3.05 2.10
C ILE A 40 28.30 2.36 0.78
N LEU A 41 29.27 1.73 0.08
CA LEU A 41 29.03 0.98 -1.15
C LEU A 41 28.45 1.81 -2.31
N CYS A 42 28.86 3.08 -2.45
CA CYS A 42 28.35 4.00 -3.49
C CYS A 42 28.80 3.66 -4.92
N GLY A 43 29.81 2.78 -5.10
CA GLY A 43 30.30 2.32 -6.41
C GLY A 43 31.29 3.24 -7.14
N GLN A 44 31.48 4.50 -6.72
CA GLN A 44 32.31 5.49 -7.45
C GLN A 44 33.75 5.03 -7.73
N CYS A 45 34.34 4.32 -6.78
CA CYS A 45 35.68 3.78 -6.94
C CYS A 45 35.76 2.62 -7.95
N VAL A 46 34.66 1.89 -8.16
CA VAL A 46 34.57 0.80 -9.15
C VAL A 46 34.63 1.37 -10.56
N ASP A 47 33.80 2.37 -10.85
CA ASP A 47 33.73 3.03 -12.16
C ASP A 47 35.04 3.74 -12.52
N SER A 48 35.78 4.21 -11.50
CA SER A 48 37.01 4.96 -11.68
C SER A 48 38.25 4.06 -11.76
N CYS A 49 38.13 2.74 -11.57
CA CYS A 49 39.25 1.83 -11.59
C CYS A 49 39.57 1.34 -13.02
N PRO A 50 40.68 1.81 -13.66
CA PRO A 50 41.00 1.42 -15.02
C PRO A 50 41.36 -0.06 -15.15
N MET A 51 41.88 -0.66 -14.06
CA MET A 51 42.25 -2.07 -14.01
C MET A 51 41.09 -3.00 -13.64
N LYS A 52 39.89 -2.44 -13.36
CA LYS A 52 38.72 -3.20 -12.88
C LYS A 52 39.04 -4.10 -11.65
N ALA A 53 39.98 -3.66 -10.83
CA ALA A 53 40.39 -4.36 -9.63
C ALA A 53 39.39 -4.23 -8.47
N LEU A 54 38.37 -3.41 -8.61
CA LEU A 54 37.30 -3.23 -7.63
C LEU A 54 36.00 -3.76 -8.21
N LEU A 55 35.35 -4.67 -7.49
CA LEU A 55 34.08 -5.26 -7.89
C LEU A 55 33.06 -5.08 -6.78
N MET A 56 31.86 -4.67 -7.16
CA MET A 56 30.69 -4.78 -6.29
C MET A 56 30.22 -6.24 -6.35
N GLU A 57 30.57 -7.02 -5.34
CA GLU A 57 29.95 -8.34 -5.17
C GLU A 57 28.59 -8.15 -4.55
N GLU A 58 27.55 -8.59 -5.25
CA GLU A 58 26.32 -8.91 -4.58
C GLU A 58 26.61 -10.08 -3.65
N LYS A 59 26.58 -9.87 -2.33
CA LYS A 59 26.49 -11.01 -1.42
C LYS A 59 25.14 -11.64 -1.75
N HIS A 60 25.16 -12.67 -2.58
CA HIS A 60 24.05 -13.58 -2.72
C HIS A 60 23.86 -14.19 -1.33
N GLY A 61 22.84 -13.72 -0.60
CA GLY A 61 22.39 -14.43 0.60
C GLY A 61 22.04 -15.85 0.15
N GLU A 62 22.33 -16.84 0.97
CA GLU A 62 21.80 -18.19 0.73
C GLU A 62 20.32 -18.07 0.46
N GLU A 63 19.84 -18.67 -0.64
CA GLU A 63 18.43 -18.70 -0.93
C GLU A 63 17.70 -19.31 0.27
N ALA A 64 16.72 -18.60 0.80
CA ALA A 64 15.99 -19.06 1.94
C ALA A 64 15.16 -20.29 1.53
N THR A 65 15.62 -21.48 1.93
CA THR A 65 14.97 -22.75 1.62
C THR A 65 13.88 -23.08 2.65
N GLY A 66 12.88 -23.87 2.23
CA GLY A 66 11.82 -24.35 3.13
C GLY A 66 10.64 -23.40 3.31
N TYR A 67 10.58 -22.31 2.54
CA TYR A 67 9.41 -21.43 2.49
C TYR A 67 8.47 -21.86 1.38
N ARG A 68 7.14 -21.82 1.64
CA ARG A 68 6.12 -22.24 0.67
C ARG A 68 4.78 -21.57 0.96
N GLY A 69 4.05 -21.22 -0.10
CA GLY A 69 2.69 -20.72 -0.01
C GLY A 69 2.60 -19.21 0.02
N VAL A 70 1.40 -18.73 -0.20
CA VAL A 70 1.02 -17.33 -0.14
C VAL A 70 0.20 -17.10 1.11
N MET A 71 0.56 -16.13 1.94
CA MET A 71 -0.18 -15.77 3.15
C MET A 71 -0.74 -14.37 3.03
N VAL A 72 -2.01 -14.20 3.34
CA VAL A 72 -2.69 -12.90 3.38
C VAL A 72 -2.94 -12.51 4.82
N PHE A 73 -2.49 -11.31 5.21
CA PHE A 73 -2.90 -10.70 6.47
C PHE A 73 -4.32 -10.15 6.33
N VAL A 74 -5.23 -10.67 7.14
CA VAL A 74 -6.63 -10.25 7.19
C VAL A 74 -6.76 -9.04 8.12
N GLU A 75 -6.83 -7.86 7.52
CA GLU A 75 -7.04 -6.62 8.25
C GLU A 75 -8.51 -6.48 8.65
N HIS A 76 -8.75 -6.07 9.89
CA HIS A 76 -10.10 -5.79 10.39
C HIS A 76 -10.12 -4.59 11.34
N GLU A 77 -11.28 -4.01 11.52
CA GLU A 77 -11.57 -2.99 12.52
C GLU A 77 -12.80 -3.42 13.34
N PHE A 78 -12.61 -3.66 14.63
CA PHE A 78 -13.67 -4.13 15.56
C PHE A 78 -14.46 -5.34 15.01
N GLY A 79 -13.76 -6.35 14.52
CA GLY A 79 -14.35 -7.58 14.00
C GLY A 79 -14.95 -7.48 12.60
N ARG A 80 -14.89 -6.30 11.96
CA ARG A 80 -15.30 -6.13 10.56
C ARG A 80 -14.09 -6.19 9.64
N ILE A 81 -14.04 -7.19 8.78
CA ILE A 81 -12.93 -7.38 7.83
C ILE A 81 -12.93 -6.25 6.79
N ASN A 82 -11.75 -5.71 6.53
CA ASN A 82 -11.54 -4.69 5.51
C ASN A 82 -11.60 -5.32 4.10
N HIS A 83 -12.25 -4.65 3.15
CA HIS A 83 -12.45 -5.13 1.78
C HIS A 83 -11.14 -5.52 1.08
N VAL A 84 -10.05 -4.80 1.32
CA VAL A 84 -8.75 -5.11 0.72
C VAL A 84 -8.27 -6.52 1.07
N SER A 85 -8.62 -7.05 2.25
CA SER A 85 -8.28 -8.42 2.64
C SER A 85 -8.88 -9.44 1.69
N PHE A 86 -10.14 -9.25 1.29
CA PHE A 86 -10.81 -10.15 0.34
C PHE A 86 -10.20 -10.03 -1.06
N GLU A 87 -9.91 -8.81 -1.53
CA GLU A 87 -9.20 -8.59 -2.80
C GLU A 87 -7.87 -9.36 -2.82
N LEU A 88 -7.14 -9.31 -1.69
CA LEU A 88 -5.86 -10.01 -1.54
C LEU A 88 -6.01 -11.53 -1.47
N LEU A 89 -7.10 -12.06 -0.92
CA LEU A 89 -7.40 -13.50 -1.00
C LEU A 89 -7.58 -13.95 -2.45
N GLY A 90 -8.32 -13.18 -3.26
CA GLY A 90 -8.47 -13.47 -4.69
C GLY A 90 -7.14 -13.45 -5.42
N LYS A 91 -6.35 -12.39 -5.24
CA LYS A 91 -5.02 -12.30 -5.86
C LYS A 91 -4.04 -13.35 -5.32
N GLY A 92 -4.10 -13.62 -4.03
CA GLY A 92 -3.31 -14.67 -3.39
C GLY A 92 -3.58 -16.05 -3.97
N ARG A 93 -4.84 -16.35 -4.33
CA ARG A 93 -5.18 -17.61 -5.00
C ARG A 93 -4.52 -17.73 -6.37
N ASP A 94 -4.61 -16.66 -7.20
CA ASP A 94 -3.94 -16.63 -8.51
C ASP A 94 -2.42 -16.88 -8.38
N LEU A 95 -1.77 -16.27 -7.40
CA LEU A 95 -0.33 -16.43 -7.18
C LEU A 95 0.01 -17.82 -6.65
N ALA A 96 -0.79 -18.35 -5.72
CA ALA A 96 -0.61 -19.67 -5.13
C ALA A 96 -0.78 -20.77 -6.20
N ASP A 97 -1.74 -20.61 -7.10
CA ASP A 97 -1.96 -21.55 -8.21
C ASP A 97 -0.76 -21.57 -9.16
N LYS A 98 -0.21 -20.41 -9.52
CA LYS A 98 1.02 -20.29 -10.34
C LYS A 98 2.23 -20.95 -9.68
N LEU A 99 2.31 -20.90 -8.35
CA LEU A 99 3.37 -21.53 -7.57
C LEU A 99 3.09 -23.00 -7.22
N THR A 100 1.92 -23.53 -7.54
CA THR A 100 1.45 -24.85 -7.08
C THR A 100 1.63 -25.00 -5.55
N ALA A 101 1.17 -23.99 -4.81
CA ALA A 101 1.38 -23.83 -3.38
C ALA A 101 0.06 -23.46 -2.66
N PRO A 102 -0.05 -23.65 -1.34
CA PRO A 102 -1.26 -23.29 -0.61
C PRO A 102 -1.44 -21.78 -0.52
N LEU A 103 -2.70 -21.33 -0.51
CA LEU A 103 -3.11 -20.02 -0.06
C LEU A 103 -3.49 -20.09 1.41
N CYS A 104 -2.86 -19.27 2.22
CA CYS A 104 -3.13 -19.17 3.65
C CYS A 104 -3.65 -17.78 4.02
N ALA A 105 -4.42 -17.70 5.10
CA ALA A 105 -4.81 -16.43 5.69
C ALA A 105 -4.35 -16.37 7.15
N MET A 106 -3.98 -15.18 7.61
CA MET A 106 -3.62 -14.89 9.00
C MET A 106 -4.63 -13.92 9.59
N VAL A 107 -5.34 -14.35 10.64
CA VAL A 107 -6.38 -13.58 11.34
C VAL A 107 -5.96 -13.42 12.80
N ILE A 108 -5.71 -12.18 13.21
CA ILE A 108 -5.25 -11.85 14.56
C ILE A 108 -6.23 -10.85 15.16
N GLY A 109 -6.82 -11.13 16.35
CA GLY A 109 -7.75 -10.19 16.97
C GLY A 109 -8.58 -10.79 18.10
N ASP A 110 -9.54 -10.03 18.62
CA ASP A 110 -10.61 -10.51 19.49
C ASP A 110 -11.80 -10.91 18.59
N GLY A 111 -12.30 -12.13 18.75
CA GLY A 111 -13.31 -12.71 17.85
C GLY A 111 -12.73 -13.17 16.49
N ALA A 112 -11.43 -13.41 16.40
CA ALA A 112 -10.74 -13.84 15.20
C ALA A 112 -11.29 -15.17 14.64
N LYS A 113 -11.83 -16.05 15.48
CA LYS A 113 -12.49 -17.30 15.08
C LYS A 113 -13.73 -17.07 14.23
N ASP A 114 -14.52 -16.04 14.51
CA ASP A 114 -15.72 -15.73 13.72
C ASP A 114 -15.34 -15.08 12.38
N MET A 115 -14.34 -14.21 12.39
CA MET A 115 -13.77 -13.65 11.15
C MET A 115 -13.17 -14.74 10.25
N ALA A 116 -12.53 -15.74 10.85
CA ALA A 116 -11.98 -16.88 10.09
C ALA A 116 -13.07 -17.67 9.36
N LYS A 117 -14.28 -17.80 9.93
CA LYS A 117 -15.41 -18.43 9.24
C LYS A 117 -15.83 -17.63 7.99
N GLU A 118 -15.81 -16.30 8.07
CA GLU A 118 -16.10 -15.45 6.91
C GLU A 118 -15.01 -15.58 5.85
N VAL A 119 -13.72 -15.53 6.24
CA VAL A 119 -12.58 -15.78 5.34
C VAL A 119 -12.67 -17.15 4.67
N GLY A 120 -13.11 -18.17 5.41
CA GLY A 120 -13.31 -19.54 4.90
C GLY A 120 -14.42 -19.69 3.85
N THR A 121 -15.21 -18.65 3.59
CA THR A 121 -16.17 -18.63 2.45
C THR A 121 -15.49 -18.31 1.12
N TYR A 122 -14.19 -18.03 1.11
CA TYR A 122 -13.38 -17.83 -0.08
C TYR A 122 -12.43 -19.02 -0.29
N ASP A 123 -11.82 -19.12 -1.45
CA ASP A 123 -10.95 -20.29 -1.82
C ASP A 123 -9.57 -20.19 -1.12
N VAL A 124 -9.58 -20.44 0.19
CA VAL A 124 -8.40 -20.45 1.07
C VAL A 124 -8.17 -21.86 1.57
N ASP A 125 -6.93 -22.34 1.61
CA ASP A 125 -6.59 -23.68 2.07
C ASP A 125 -6.46 -23.76 3.59
N GLU A 126 -5.78 -22.79 4.23
CA GLU A 126 -5.53 -22.78 5.66
C GLU A 126 -5.70 -21.36 6.25
N ILE A 127 -6.29 -21.28 7.44
CA ILE A 127 -6.49 -20.02 8.16
C ILE A 127 -5.86 -20.16 9.54
N TYR A 128 -4.83 -19.36 9.80
CA TYR A 128 -4.13 -19.28 11.07
C TYR A 128 -4.77 -18.21 11.94
N VAL A 129 -5.24 -18.59 13.11
CA VAL A 129 -6.08 -17.75 13.96
C VAL A 129 -5.45 -17.56 15.32
N VAL A 130 -5.17 -16.32 15.67
CA VAL A 130 -4.83 -15.88 17.03
C VAL A 130 -6.01 -15.09 17.59
N ASP A 131 -6.73 -15.69 18.55
CA ASP A 131 -7.96 -15.11 19.10
C ASP A 131 -7.75 -14.82 20.59
N ALA A 132 -7.61 -13.53 20.94
CA ALA A 132 -7.41 -13.12 22.32
C ALA A 132 -7.97 -11.72 22.61
N PRO A 133 -8.61 -11.50 23.79
CA PRO A 133 -9.25 -10.23 24.13
C PRO A 133 -8.32 -9.01 24.12
N HIS A 134 -7.04 -9.17 24.44
CA HIS A 134 -6.06 -8.07 24.44
C HIS A 134 -5.62 -7.64 23.02
N LEU A 135 -6.04 -8.37 21.98
CA LEU A 135 -5.81 -8.06 20.56
C LEU A 135 -7.04 -7.41 19.91
N ARG A 136 -8.00 -6.92 20.72
CA ARG A 136 -9.23 -6.30 20.22
C ARG A 136 -8.96 -5.04 19.40
N GLU A 137 -8.10 -4.17 19.90
CA GLU A 137 -7.64 -2.99 19.18
C GLU A 137 -6.23 -3.25 18.62
N TYR A 138 -6.02 -2.80 17.38
CA TYR A 138 -4.72 -2.91 16.77
C TYR A 138 -3.65 -2.15 17.56
N GLN A 139 -2.61 -2.86 17.92
CA GLN A 139 -1.35 -2.29 18.42
C GLN A 139 -0.20 -2.96 17.68
N THR A 140 0.64 -2.17 17.05
CA THR A 140 1.73 -2.63 16.19
C THR A 140 2.58 -3.72 16.85
N ASN A 141 3.00 -3.50 18.08
CA ASN A 141 3.91 -4.41 18.76
C ASN A 141 3.30 -5.80 19.00
N SER A 142 2.06 -5.88 19.47
CA SER A 142 1.38 -7.14 19.74
C SER A 142 1.07 -7.88 18.45
N TYR A 143 0.50 -7.20 17.46
CA TYR A 143 0.16 -7.82 16.17
C TYR A 143 1.39 -8.32 15.42
N VAL A 144 2.49 -7.55 15.44
CA VAL A 144 3.74 -7.96 14.80
C VAL A 144 4.35 -9.18 15.47
N ARG A 145 4.29 -9.30 16.83
CA ARG A 145 4.75 -10.50 17.54
C ARG A 145 3.96 -11.75 17.19
N GLU A 146 2.63 -11.63 17.11
CA GLU A 146 1.78 -12.76 16.70
C GLU A 146 2.07 -13.17 15.26
N ALA A 147 2.17 -12.20 14.35
CA ALA A 147 2.47 -12.46 12.95
C ALA A 147 3.86 -13.08 12.76
N GLU A 148 4.88 -12.59 13.46
CA GLU A 148 6.23 -13.14 13.46
C GLU A 148 6.21 -14.61 13.90
N ASN A 149 5.48 -14.94 14.98
CA ASN A 149 5.34 -16.31 15.47
C ASN A 149 4.69 -17.23 14.42
N ILE A 150 3.62 -16.76 13.77
CA ILE A 150 2.95 -17.49 12.68
C ILE A 150 3.92 -17.71 11.52
N ILE A 151 4.57 -16.65 11.04
CA ILE A 151 5.45 -16.70 9.86
C ILE A 151 6.66 -17.59 10.11
N ASN A 152 7.28 -17.50 11.28
CA ASN A 152 8.42 -18.34 11.63
C ASN A 152 8.05 -19.83 11.77
N GLY A 153 6.82 -20.12 12.18
CA GLY A 153 6.31 -21.49 12.29
C GLY A 153 5.96 -22.12 10.95
N TYR A 154 5.32 -21.36 10.05
CA TYR A 154 4.75 -21.88 8.78
C TYR A 154 5.56 -21.51 7.55
N LYS A 155 6.46 -20.53 7.63
CA LYS A 155 7.40 -20.13 6.59
C LYS A 155 6.74 -19.89 5.22
N PRO A 156 5.79 -18.93 5.11
CA PRO A 156 5.20 -18.60 3.82
C PRO A 156 6.25 -17.98 2.88
N GLU A 157 6.18 -18.31 1.60
CA GLU A 157 7.04 -17.74 0.55
C GLU A 157 6.72 -16.26 0.33
N ILE A 158 5.42 -15.92 0.35
CA ILE A 158 4.89 -14.59 0.07
C ILE A 158 3.95 -14.18 1.19
N VAL A 159 4.03 -12.90 1.62
CA VAL A 159 3.06 -12.28 2.53
C VAL A 159 2.47 -11.02 1.90
N LEU A 160 1.14 -10.99 1.77
CA LEU A 160 0.37 -9.88 1.21
C LEU A 160 -0.39 -9.14 2.30
N ILE A 161 -0.34 -7.81 2.27
CA ILE A 161 -0.94 -6.91 3.25
C ILE A 161 -1.64 -5.77 2.51
N GLY A 162 -2.78 -5.27 2.99
CA GLY A 162 -3.42 -4.08 2.42
C GLY A 162 -2.57 -2.82 2.63
N ALA A 163 -2.46 -1.94 1.65
CA ALA A 163 -1.79 -0.64 1.78
C ALA A 163 -2.72 0.42 2.42
N THR A 164 -3.39 0.04 3.48
CA THR A 164 -4.17 0.93 4.36
C THR A 164 -3.26 1.65 5.35
N THR A 165 -3.79 2.50 6.18
CA THR A 165 -3.01 3.14 7.26
C THR A 165 -2.47 2.09 8.23
N LEU A 166 -3.33 1.14 8.67
CA LEU A 166 -2.94 0.04 9.55
C LEU A 166 -1.94 -0.89 8.87
N GLY A 167 -2.26 -1.33 7.65
CA GLY A 167 -1.42 -2.29 6.94
C GLY A 167 -0.02 -1.76 6.61
N ARG A 168 0.13 -0.46 6.33
CA ARG A 168 1.46 0.15 6.11
C ARG A 168 2.29 0.20 7.39
N ASP A 169 1.69 0.53 8.52
CA ASP A 169 2.34 0.50 9.82
C ASP A 169 2.77 -0.92 10.18
N PHE A 170 1.84 -1.85 10.10
CA PHE A 170 2.07 -3.27 10.38
C PHE A 170 3.15 -3.89 9.50
N ALA A 171 3.06 -3.69 8.16
CA ALA A 171 3.98 -4.31 7.22
C ALA A 171 5.43 -3.84 7.38
N GLY A 172 5.64 -2.53 7.64
CA GLY A 172 6.96 -1.96 7.87
C GLY A 172 7.63 -2.52 9.12
N ALA A 173 6.88 -2.60 10.21
CA ALA A 173 7.36 -3.15 11.48
C ALA A 173 7.64 -4.66 11.36
N LEU A 174 6.75 -5.42 10.71
CA LEU A 174 6.89 -6.86 10.50
C LEU A 174 8.10 -7.18 9.61
N ALA A 175 8.26 -6.48 8.48
CA ALA A 175 9.39 -6.69 7.57
C ALA A 175 10.74 -6.44 8.25
N THR A 176 10.80 -5.42 9.11
CA THR A 176 11.99 -5.10 9.91
C THR A 176 12.34 -6.24 10.88
N ARG A 177 11.33 -6.81 11.57
CA ARG A 177 11.57 -7.93 12.51
C ARG A 177 11.97 -9.22 11.80
N LEU A 178 11.43 -9.47 10.62
CA LEU A 178 11.77 -10.65 9.80
C LEU A 178 13.05 -10.45 8.98
N GLU A 179 13.68 -9.27 9.07
CA GLU A 179 14.87 -8.89 8.30
C GLU A 179 14.71 -9.14 6.78
N THR A 180 13.54 -8.85 6.24
CA THR A 180 13.21 -9.06 4.83
C THR A 180 12.83 -7.76 4.12
N GLY A 181 12.74 -7.83 2.78
CA GLY A 181 12.34 -6.70 1.94
C GLY A 181 10.82 -6.50 1.93
N LEU A 182 10.39 -5.24 1.84
CA LEU A 182 8.99 -4.85 1.68
C LEU A 182 8.84 -3.91 0.49
N THR A 183 7.99 -4.28 -0.47
CA THR A 183 7.57 -3.37 -1.54
C THR A 183 6.24 -2.74 -1.17
N ALA A 184 6.23 -1.42 -1.03
CA ALA A 184 5.04 -0.68 -0.60
C ALA A 184 4.21 -0.18 -1.78
N ASP A 185 2.87 -0.14 -1.60
CA ASP A 185 1.91 0.47 -2.51
C ASP A 185 1.84 -0.18 -3.91
N CYS A 186 1.95 -1.50 -3.96
CA CYS A 186 1.82 -2.25 -5.21
C CYS A 186 0.43 -2.07 -5.82
N THR A 187 0.39 -2.03 -7.15
CA THR A 187 -0.85 -1.98 -7.94
C THR A 187 -1.01 -3.22 -8.82
N GLU A 188 0.06 -3.99 -8.99
CA GLU A 188 0.05 -5.24 -9.72
C GLU A 188 1.01 -6.23 -9.07
N LEU A 189 0.64 -7.50 -9.06
CA LEU A 189 1.45 -8.62 -8.56
C LEU A 189 1.41 -9.74 -9.60
N ASP A 190 2.54 -10.39 -9.83
CA ASP A 190 2.60 -11.60 -10.63
C ASP A 190 3.77 -12.49 -10.18
N ILE A 191 3.89 -13.69 -10.74
CA ILE A 191 5.04 -14.59 -10.53
C ILE A 191 5.94 -14.58 -11.76
N ASP A 192 7.23 -14.36 -11.54
CA ASP A 192 8.25 -14.53 -12.56
C ASP A 192 8.28 -16.01 -12.99
N PRO A 193 7.97 -16.34 -14.25
CA PRO A 193 7.85 -17.72 -14.70
C PRO A 193 9.19 -18.48 -14.69
N GLU A 194 10.32 -17.78 -14.74
CA GLU A 194 11.64 -18.42 -14.78
C GLU A 194 12.21 -18.66 -13.38
N ARG A 195 11.93 -17.73 -12.44
CA ARG A 195 12.57 -17.72 -11.10
C ARG A 195 11.59 -18.10 -9.99
N GLY A 196 10.27 -18.09 -10.23
CA GLY A 196 9.25 -18.28 -9.20
C GLY A 196 9.18 -17.13 -8.18
N LEU A 197 9.76 -15.96 -8.47
CA LEU A 197 9.77 -14.81 -7.59
C LEU A 197 8.51 -13.96 -7.76
N LEU A 198 8.08 -13.32 -6.67
CA LEU A 198 6.99 -12.34 -6.72
C LEU A 198 7.44 -11.07 -7.45
N MET A 199 6.83 -10.77 -8.59
CA MET A 199 6.93 -9.49 -9.29
C MET A 199 5.99 -8.48 -8.65
N GLN A 200 6.57 -7.44 -8.05
CA GLN A 200 5.87 -6.46 -7.24
C GLN A 200 5.91 -5.12 -7.96
N THR A 201 4.85 -4.81 -8.71
CA THR A 201 4.81 -3.61 -9.55
C THR A 201 4.09 -2.48 -8.84
N ARG A 202 4.75 -1.32 -8.79
CA ARG A 202 4.24 -0.11 -8.14
C ARG A 202 4.51 1.14 -8.97
N PRO A 203 3.66 2.17 -8.89
CA PRO A 203 3.97 3.47 -9.45
C PRO A 203 5.14 4.13 -8.71
N ALA A 204 6.08 4.66 -9.48
CA ALA A 204 7.22 5.45 -8.99
C ALA A 204 7.20 6.85 -9.62
N PHE A 205 7.93 7.79 -9.02
CA PHE A 205 8.09 9.17 -9.53
C PHE A 205 6.77 9.86 -9.89
N GLY A 206 5.81 9.84 -8.96
CA GLY A 206 4.49 10.48 -9.16
C GLY A 206 3.55 9.71 -10.10
N GLY A 207 3.83 8.45 -10.40
CA GLY A 207 2.99 7.60 -11.25
C GLY A 207 3.39 7.57 -12.73
N ASN A 208 4.47 8.28 -13.11
CA ASN A 208 4.93 8.33 -14.50
C ASN A 208 5.72 7.08 -14.93
N ILE A 209 6.21 6.30 -13.97
CA ILE A 209 6.99 5.08 -14.20
C ILE A 209 6.41 3.98 -13.34
N MET A 210 6.26 2.78 -13.92
CA MET A 210 5.94 1.57 -13.19
C MET A 210 7.25 0.83 -12.90
N ALA A 211 7.52 0.59 -11.62
CA ALA A 211 8.70 -0.15 -11.19
C ALA A 211 8.29 -1.54 -10.70
N THR A 212 8.87 -2.58 -11.29
CA THR A 212 8.72 -3.96 -10.82
C THR A 212 9.92 -4.35 -9.97
N ILE A 213 9.66 -4.74 -8.74
CA ILE A 213 10.67 -5.06 -7.73
C ILE A 213 10.61 -6.56 -7.43
N LEU A 214 11.76 -7.17 -7.31
CA LEU A 214 11.96 -8.58 -6.93
C LEU A 214 12.70 -8.65 -5.60
N CYS A 215 12.41 -9.69 -4.80
CA CYS A 215 13.11 -9.99 -3.56
C CYS A 215 13.76 -11.40 -3.65
N PRO A 216 14.93 -11.55 -4.29
CA PRO A 216 15.46 -12.87 -4.64
C PRO A 216 16.02 -13.65 -3.45
N TYR A 217 16.51 -12.99 -2.39
CA TYR A 217 17.33 -13.64 -1.35
C TYR A 217 16.65 -13.81 0.01
N LYS A 218 15.70 -12.95 0.34
CA LYS A 218 15.04 -12.95 1.65
C LYS A 218 13.61 -13.43 1.56
N ARG A 219 13.13 -14.05 2.63
CA ARG A 219 11.76 -14.56 2.79
C ARG A 219 11.16 -14.14 4.13
N PRO A 220 9.85 -13.97 4.15
CA PRO A 220 8.93 -13.98 3.01
C PRO A 220 9.15 -12.78 2.07
N GLN A 221 8.73 -12.89 0.80
CA GLN A 221 8.62 -11.75 -0.10
C GLN A 221 7.38 -10.96 0.31
N MET A 222 7.55 -9.71 0.78
CA MET A 222 6.44 -8.94 1.35
C MET A 222 6.03 -7.78 0.47
N SER A 223 4.73 -7.58 0.32
CA SER A 223 4.17 -6.40 -0.35
C SER A 223 2.95 -5.84 0.35
N THR A 224 2.83 -4.49 0.34
CA THR A 224 1.54 -3.88 0.58
C THR A 224 0.88 -3.53 -0.74
N VAL A 225 -0.42 -3.77 -0.86
CA VAL A 225 -1.21 -3.60 -2.08
C VAL A 225 -2.30 -2.56 -1.86
N ARG A 226 -2.42 -1.63 -2.79
CA ARG A 226 -3.45 -0.59 -2.70
C ARG A 226 -4.85 -1.22 -2.72
N PRO A 227 -5.79 -0.73 -1.89
CA PRO A 227 -7.19 -1.12 -1.98
C PRO A 227 -7.78 -0.81 -3.36
N LYS A 228 -8.72 -1.64 -3.80
CA LYS A 228 -9.48 -1.49 -5.05
C LYS A 228 -8.63 -1.60 -6.33
N VAL A 229 -7.44 -2.18 -6.27
CA VAL A 229 -6.62 -2.46 -7.46
C VAL A 229 -6.70 -3.93 -7.89
N MET A 230 -7.08 -4.81 -6.98
CA MET A 230 -7.31 -6.23 -7.30
C MET A 230 -8.82 -6.51 -7.35
N PRO A 231 -9.26 -7.44 -8.21
CA PRO A 231 -10.67 -7.80 -8.28
C PRO A 231 -11.12 -8.51 -6.99
N MET A 232 -12.37 -8.28 -6.59
CA MET A 232 -12.98 -9.04 -5.50
C MET A 232 -13.23 -10.47 -5.97
N PRO A 233 -12.81 -11.48 -5.19
CA PRO A 233 -13.11 -12.87 -5.50
C PRO A 233 -14.58 -13.20 -5.24
N GLU A 234 -15.09 -14.21 -5.93
CA GLU A 234 -16.40 -14.79 -5.62
C GLU A 234 -16.31 -15.69 -4.40
N LYS A 235 -17.40 -15.74 -3.62
CA LYS A 235 -17.52 -16.71 -2.54
C LYS A 235 -17.68 -18.11 -3.11
N VAL A 236 -16.96 -19.05 -2.54
CA VAL A 236 -17.05 -20.45 -2.95
C VAL A 236 -17.92 -21.25 -1.99
N THR A 237 -18.64 -22.22 -2.52
CA THR A 237 -19.45 -23.18 -1.73
C THR A 237 -18.65 -24.41 -1.30
N LYS A 238 -17.31 -24.32 -1.35
CA LYS A 238 -16.42 -25.45 -1.07
C LYS A 238 -16.35 -25.69 0.44
N ASP A 239 -16.35 -26.94 0.85
CA ASP A 239 -16.12 -27.33 2.25
C ASP A 239 -14.73 -26.86 2.70
N GLY A 240 -14.78 -25.95 3.58
CA GLY A 240 -13.93 -25.41 4.60
C GLY A 240 -12.43 -25.36 4.41
N ALA A 241 -11.89 -24.15 4.37
CA ALA A 241 -10.52 -23.89 4.79
C ALA A 241 -10.23 -24.56 6.15
N ARG A 242 -9.04 -25.13 6.31
CA ARG A 242 -8.59 -25.67 7.59
C ARG A 242 -8.27 -24.53 8.55
N ILE A 243 -9.11 -24.34 9.58
CA ILE A 243 -8.88 -23.34 10.62
C ILE A 243 -7.93 -23.90 11.67
N ILE A 244 -6.81 -23.22 11.90
CA ILE A 244 -5.72 -23.62 12.81
C ILE A 244 -5.62 -22.56 13.90
N GLY A 245 -6.04 -22.91 15.12
CA GLY A 245 -5.88 -22.04 16.30
C GLY A 245 -4.43 -22.02 16.74
N ILE A 246 -3.91 -20.83 17.01
CA ILE A 246 -2.57 -20.61 17.52
C ILE A 246 -2.68 -19.89 18.86
N GLU A 247 -1.99 -20.41 19.86
CA GLU A 247 -1.93 -19.76 21.18
C GLU A 247 -1.19 -18.43 21.06
N PRO A 248 -1.75 -17.33 21.61
CA PRO A 248 -1.11 -16.03 21.57
C PRO A 248 0.23 -16.03 22.32
N VAL A 249 1.26 -15.45 21.71
CA VAL A 249 2.59 -15.27 22.32
C VAL A 249 2.71 -13.93 23.04
N SER A 250 1.82 -12.99 22.78
CA SER A 250 1.70 -11.74 23.52
C SER A 250 0.71 -11.89 24.67
N THR A 251 0.89 -11.10 25.72
CA THR A 251 0.00 -11.04 26.88
C THR A 251 -0.45 -9.61 27.12
N PRO A 252 -1.51 -9.37 27.92
CA PRO A 252 -1.91 -8.01 28.29
C PRO A 252 -0.78 -7.17 28.93
N LYS A 253 0.24 -7.82 29.53
CA LYS A 253 1.40 -7.15 30.13
C LYS A 253 2.40 -6.63 29.09
N ASP A 254 2.35 -7.15 27.87
CA ASP A 254 3.20 -6.72 26.75
C ASP A 254 2.66 -5.48 26.04
N LEU A 255 1.44 -5.05 26.38
CA LEU A 255 0.83 -3.83 25.85
C LEU A 255 1.57 -2.61 26.42
N LEU A 256 2.29 -1.90 25.56
CA LEU A 256 3.03 -0.69 25.92
C LEU A 256 2.11 0.54 26.07
N ILE A 257 0.92 0.49 25.50
CA ILE A 257 -0.05 1.57 25.42
C ILE A 257 -1.42 1.04 25.82
N SER A 258 -2.18 1.80 26.59
CA SER A 258 -3.59 1.56 26.87
C SER A 258 -4.43 2.51 26.02
N ILE A 259 -5.30 1.97 25.19
CA ILE A 259 -6.30 2.76 24.45
C ILE A 259 -7.42 3.08 25.42
N LEU A 260 -7.57 4.35 25.76
CA LEU A 260 -8.57 4.81 26.74
C LEU A 260 -9.95 5.00 26.09
N ASP A 261 -9.97 5.46 24.85
CA ASP A 261 -11.21 5.71 24.12
C ASP A 261 -10.93 5.71 22.60
N PHE A 262 -11.93 5.35 21.83
CA PHE A 262 -11.92 5.38 20.37
C PHE A 262 -13.06 6.26 19.87
N ILE A 263 -12.72 7.49 19.48
CA ILE A 263 -13.67 8.45 18.95
C ILE A 263 -13.85 8.20 17.45
N LYS A 264 -14.92 7.53 17.09
CA LYS A 264 -15.30 7.37 15.68
C LYS A 264 -15.94 8.67 15.21
N ASP A 265 -15.39 9.32 14.20
CA ASP A 265 -16.04 10.46 13.55
C ASP A 265 -17.28 9.95 12.79
N THR A 266 -18.42 9.93 13.50
CA THR A 266 -19.70 9.43 13.00
C THR A 266 -20.50 10.50 12.27
N ALA A 267 -19.90 11.64 11.92
CA ALA A 267 -20.57 12.73 11.21
C ALA A 267 -21.06 12.32 9.81
N GLY A 268 -21.85 11.27 9.73
CA GLY A 268 -22.78 10.94 8.64
C GLY A 268 -22.20 10.81 7.23
N THR A 269 -20.89 10.71 7.08
CA THR A 269 -20.23 10.62 5.78
C THR A 269 -19.79 9.20 5.48
N VAL A 270 -20.17 8.68 4.31
CA VAL A 270 -19.65 7.44 3.75
C VAL A 270 -18.12 7.50 3.77
N ASN A 271 -17.46 6.43 4.23
CA ASN A 271 -15.99 6.36 4.24
C ASN A 271 -15.49 6.56 2.80
N LEU A 272 -14.60 7.55 2.61
CA LEU A 272 -14.03 7.84 1.29
C LEU A 272 -13.38 6.61 0.63
N ALA A 273 -12.76 5.75 1.43
CA ALA A 273 -12.08 4.56 0.91
C ALA A 273 -13.06 3.56 0.27
N ASP A 274 -14.30 3.49 0.79
CA ASP A 274 -15.32 2.53 0.36
C ASP A 274 -16.33 3.12 -0.63
N ALA A 275 -16.31 4.46 -0.82
CA ALA A 275 -17.31 5.15 -1.64
C ALA A 275 -17.17 4.80 -3.14
N ASP A 276 -18.29 4.45 -3.77
CA ASP A 276 -18.38 4.25 -5.24
C ASP A 276 -18.43 5.58 -6.00
N VAL A 277 -18.87 6.64 -5.35
CA VAL A 277 -18.92 8.00 -5.91
C VAL A 277 -18.28 8.97 -4.95
N ILE A 278 -17.38 9.81 -5.44
CA ILE A 278 -16.74 10.87 -4.66
C ILE A 278 -16.91 12.20 -5.37
N VAL A 279 -17.45 13.18 -4.65
CA VAL A 279 -17.52 14.57 -5.10
C VAL A 279 -16.50 15.39 -4.31
N SER A 280 -15.44 15.86 -4.96
CA SER A 280 -14.29 16.47 -4.29
C SER A 280 -14.13 17.95 -4.60
N GLY A 281 -13.88 18.75 -3.55
CA GLY A 281 -13.70 20.20 -3.64
C GLY A 281 -12.25 20.63 -3.50
N GLY A 282 -11.80 21.55 -4.37
CA GLY A 282 -10.49 22.20 -4.28
C GLY A 282 -10.55 23.63 -3.79
N ARG A 283 -9.44 24.38 -3.93
CA ARG A 283 -9.40 25.83 -3.63
C ARG A 283 -10.41 26.65 -4.43
N GLY A 284 -10.87 26.16 -5.59
CA GLY A 284 -11.91 26.78 -6.37
C GLY A 284 -13.26 26.89 -5.65
N MET A 285 -13.46 26.15 -4.53
CA MET A 285 -14.64 26.25 -3.67
C MET A 285 -14.69 27.58 -2.90
N LYS A 286 -13.57 28.27 -2.70
CA LYS A 286 -13.44 29.60 -2.09
C LYS A 286 -13.83 29.73 -0.60
N GLY A 287 -14.48 28.74 0.02
CA GLY A 287 -14.84 28.80 1.43
C GLY A 287 -15.54 27.52 1.91
N PRO A 288 -15.63 27.30 3.25
CA PRO A 288 -16.20 26.09 3.84
C PRO A 288 -17.70 25.98 3.60
N GLU A 289 -18.44 27.10 3.54
CA GLU A 289 -19.87 27.16 3.32
C GLU A 289 -20.28 26.52 1.99
N ASN A 290 -19.42 26.58 0.98
CA ASN A 290 -19.68 26.06 -0.35
C ASN A 290 -19.57 24.53 -0.44
N PHE A 291 -18.94 23.87 0.55
CA PHE A 291 -18.92 22.42 0.61
C PHE A 291 -20.29 21.80 0.84
N LYS A 292 -21.27 22.57 1.36
CA LYS A 292 -22.66 22.11 1.48
C LYS A 292 -23.27 21.69 0.13
N MET A 293 -22.91 22.41 -0.92
CA MET A 293 -23.36 22.09 -2.30
C MET A 293 -22.76 20.75 -2.78
N LEU A 294 -21.50 20.47 -2.44
CA LEU A 294 -20.88 19.19 -2.78
C LEU A 294 -21.46 18.04 -1.97
N LEU A 295 -21.80 18.30 -0.71
CA LEU A 295 -22.46 17.31 0.15
C LEU A 295 -23.85 16.93 -0.42
N GLU A 296 -24.63 17.93 -0.86
CA GLU A 296 -25.93 17.69 -1.51
C GLU A 296 -25.79 16.86 -2.79
N LEU A 297 -24.81 17.20 -3.65
CA LEU A 297 -24.53 16.43 -4.86
C LEU A 297 -24.10 14.99 -4.54
N ALA A 298 -23.21 14.82 -3.56
CA ALA A 298 -22.75 13.51 -3.13
C ALA A 298 -23.90 12.65 -2.58
N GLN A 299 -24.77 13.22 -1.74
CA GLN A 299 -25.95 12.53 -1.21
C GLN A 299 -26.92 12.10 -2.32
N LEU A 300 -27.14 12.95 -3.32
CA LEU A 300 -27.98 12.61 -4.47
C LEU A 300 -27.39 11.44 -5.28
N LEU A 301 -26.08 11.31 -5.32
CA LEU A 301 -25.38 10.24 -6.04
C LEU A 301 -25.08 9.02 -5.15
N GLY A 302 -25.43 9.07 -3.85
CA GLY A 302 -25.12 7.99 -2.90
C GLY A 302 -23.60 7.86 -2.59
N GLY A 303 -22.89 8.98 -2.68
CA GLY A 303 -21.45 9.03 -2.54
C GLY A 303 -20.94 9.83 -1.33
N ALA A 304 -19.62 10.03 -1.29
CA ALA A 304 -18.91 10.75 -0.25
C ALA A 304 -18.34 12.09 -0.75
N VAL A 305 -18.02 13.00 0.18
CA VAL A 305 -17.34 14.26 -0.13
C VAL A 305 -15.86 14.14 0.14
N GLY A 306 -15.06 14.43 -0.87
CA GLY A 306 -13.61 14.53 -0.78
C GLY A 306 -13.13 15.99 -0.85
N ALA A 307 -11.83 16.19 -0.59
CA ALA A 307 -11.21 17.51 -0.68
C ALA A 307 -9.75 17.43 -1.10
N SER A 308 -9.26 18.49 -1.74
CA SER A 308 -7.82 18.66 -1.94
C SER A 308 -7.13 19.05 -0.63
N ARG A 309 -5.84 18.77 -0.51
CA ARG A 309 -5.01 19.20 0.63
C ARG A 309 -5.16 20.71 0.91
N ALA A 310 -5.16 21.55 -0.12
CA ALA A 310 -5.28 22.98 0.05
C ALA A 310 -6.60 23.43 0.70
N ALA A 311 -7.71 22.72 0.49
CA ALA A 311 -8.99 23.00 1.14
C ALA A 311 -8.97 22.55 2.61
N VAL A 312 -8.32 21.43 2.91
CA VAL A 312 -8.12 20.90 4.28
C VAL A 312 -7.19 21.83 5.08
N ASP A 313 -6.03 22.19 4.52
CA ASP A 313 -5.06 23.08 5.14
C ASP A 313 -5.66 24.49 5.43
N SER A 314 -6.67 24.89 4.63
CA SER A 314 -7.44 26.13 4.86
C SER A 314 -8.55 25.99 5.93
N GLY A 315 -8.70 24.82 6.54
CA GLY A 315 -9.71 24.55 7.57
C GLY A 315 -11.16 24.48 7.06
N TRP A 316 -11.38 24.29 5.75
CA TRP A 316 -12.73 24.27 5.15
C TRP A 316 -13.45 22.96 5.37
N ILE A 317 -12.70 21.87 5.53
CA ILE A 317 -13.22 20.53 5.75
C ILE A 317 -12.19 19.69 6.53
N PRO A 318 -12.60 18.74 7.39
CA PRO A 318 -11.67 17.93 8.18
C PRO A 318 -10.72 17.08 7.33
N TYR A 319 -9.55 16.74 7.91
CA TYR A 319 -8.52 15.92 7.26
C TYR A 319 -9.02 14.55 6.77
N ALA A 320 -10.03 13.99 7.44
CA ALA A 320 -10.65 12.71 7.02
C ALA A 320 -11.16 12.71 5.57
N HIS A 321 -11.43 13.90 5.01
CA HIS A 321 -11.89 14.09 3.63
C HIS A 321 -10.74 14.32 2.63
N GLN A 322 -9.48 14.37 3.09
CA GLN A 322 -8.37 14.66 2.20
C GLN A 322 -8.09 13.51 1.22
N VAL A 323 -8.11 13.84 -0.08
CA VAL A 323 -7.71 12.94 -1.17
C VAL A 323 -6.35 13.38 -1.73
N GLY A 324 -5.42 12.44 -1.87
CA GLY A 324 -4.09 12.69 -2.40
C GLY A 324 -3.01 11.82 -1.78
N GLN A 325 -1.77 12.05 -2.15
CA GLN A 325 -0.60 11.30 -1.71
C GLN A 325 -0.43 11.27 -0.17
N THR A 326 -0.70 12.39 0.50
CA THR A 326 -0.62 12.52 1.96
C THR A 326 -1.98 12.38 2.66
N GLY A 327 -3.05 12.16 1.90
CA GLY A 327 -4.39 11.88 2.38
C GLY A 327 -4.80 10.44 2.07
N ARG A 328 -6.08 10.26 1.74
CA ARG A 328 -6.62 8.96 1.33
C ARG A 328 -6.40 8.76 -0.17
N THR A 329 -5.97 7.57 -0.56
CA THR A 329 -6.01 7.10 -1.95
C THR A 329 -7.37 6.44 -2.16
N VAL A 330 -8.07 6.84 -3.24
CA VAL A 330 -9.42 6.39 -3.55
C VAL A 330 -9.49 5.91 -5.00
N ARG A 331 -10.39 4.94 -5.24
CA ARG A 331 -10.73 4.46 -6.58
C ARG A 331 -12.25 4.27 -6.70
N PRO A 332 -13.03 5.37 -6.72
CA PRO A 332 -14.46 5.28 -6.95
C PRO A 332 -14.75 4.94 -8.42
N LYS A 333 -15.96 4.44 -8.67
CA LYS A 333 -16.52 4.34 -10.03
C LYS A 333 -16.69 5.71 -10.69
N LEU A 334 -16.99 6.74 -9.88
CA LEU A 334 -17.14 8.13 -10.34
C LEU A 334 -16.45 9.10 -9.38
N TYR A 335 -15.52 9.88 -9.90
CA TYR A 335 -14.86 10.98 -9.18
C TYR A 335 -15.20 12.31 -9.84
N ILE A 336 -15.86 13.23 -9.11
CA ILE A 336 -16.20 14.56 -9.60
C ILE A 336 -15.28 15.58 -8.93
N ALA A 337 -14.35 16.17 -9.69
CA ALA A 337 -13.38 17.14 -9.22
C ALA A 337 -13.88 18.57 -9.45
N CYS A 338 -14.29 19.27 -8.37
CA CYS A 338 -14.85 20.62 -8.42
C CYS A 338 -13.81 21.65 -7.99
N GLY A 339 -13.32 22.50 -8.91
CA GLY A 339 -12.36 23.55 -8.62
C GLY A 339 -11.00 23.03 -8.10
N ILE A 340 -10.59 21.86 -8.55
CA ILE A 340 -9.30 21.21 -8.27
C ILE A 340 -8.38 21.45 -9.45
N SER A 341 -7.13 21.88 -9.19
CA SER A 341 -6.16 22.16 -10.25
C SER A 341 -5.56 20.90 -10.89
N GLY A 342 -5.47 19.80 -10.17
CA GLY A 342 -4.80 18.58 -10.65
C GLY A 342 -3.30 18.55 -10.37
N ALA A 343 -2.87 19.05 -9.21
CA ALA A 343 -1.51 18.86 -8.73
C ALA A 343 -1.18 17.35 -8.61
N ILE A 344 0.06 16.96 -8.94
CA ILE A 344 0.52 15.56 -8.96
C ILE A 344 0.19 14.83 -7.66
N GLN A 345 0.32 15.50 -6.51
CA GLN A 345 0.01 14.93 -5.20
C GLN A 345 -1.48 14.60 -5.03
N HIS A 346 -2.37 15.38 -5.65
CA HIS A 346 -3.80 15.07 -5.64
C HIS A 346 -4.13 13.94 -6.62
N LEU A 347 -3.56 14.00 -7.83
CA LEU A 347 -3.73 12.97 -8.85
C LEU A 347 -3.31 11.60 -8.36
N ALA A 348 -2.19 11.52 -7.63
CA ALA A 348 -1.71 10.27 -7.03
C ALA A 348 -2.76 9.57 -6.13
N GLY A 349 -3.72 10.32 -5.59
CA GLY A 349 -4.79 9.79 -4.74
C GLY A 349 -6.07 9.41 -5.47
N MET A 350 -6.27 9.79 -6.77
CA MET A 350 -7.58 9.59 -7.42
C MET A 350 -7.53 9.24 -8.92
N GLN A 351 -6.37 9.33 -9.57
CA GLN A 351 -6.26 9.12 -11.02
C GLN A 351 -6.64 7.71 -11.50
N THR A 352 -6.71 6.74 -10.58
CA THR A 352 -7.14 5.36 -10.86
C THR A 352 -8.66 5.19 -10.77
N SER A 353 -9.44 6.25 -10.55
CA SER A 353 -10.91 6.22 -10.61
C SER A 353 -11.39 5.77 -11.99
N ASP A 354 -12.49 5.03 -12.06
CA ASP A 354 -12.98 4.48 -13.33
C ASP A 354 -13.46 5.60 -14.27
N ILE A 355 -14.18 6.59 -13.72
CA ILE A 355 -14.62 7.79 -14.45
C ILE A 355 -14.27 9.04 -13.64
N ILE A 356 -13.60 9.97 -14.28
CA ILE A 356 -13.24 11.28 -13.70
C ILE A 356 -13.97 12.38 -14.46
N VAL A 357 -14.76 13.18 -13.73
CA VAL A 357 -15.40 14.41 -14.22
C VAL A 357 -14.70 15.60 -13.60
N ALA A 358 -14.16 16.51 -14.39
CA ALA A 358 -13.51 17.72 -13.88
C ALA A 358 -14.30 18.98 -14.22
N ILE A 359 -14.50 19.84 -13.24
CA ILE A 359 -15.13 21.16 -13.37
C ILE A 359 -14.13 22.22 -12.92
N ASN A 360 -13.64 23.03 -13.82
CA ASN A 360 -12.67 24.08 -13.54
C ASN A 360 -12.90 25.29 -14.47
N LYS A 361 -12.60 26.50 -13.98
CA LYS A 361 -12.62 27.72 -14.80
C LYS A 361 -11.45 27.85 -15.74
N ASP A 362 -10.30 27.31 -15.32
CA ASP A 362 -9.06 27.33 -16.08
C ASP A 362 -9.03 26.16 -17.06
N PRO A 363 -9.09 26.40 -18.37
CA PRO A 363 -9.07 25.35 -19.39
C PRO A 363 -7.73 24.58 -19.42
N GLU A 364 -6.65 25.20 -18.93
CA GLU A 364 -5.32 24.61 -18.90
C GLU A 364 -5.02 23.86 -17.61
N ALA A 365 -6.01 23.74 -16.72
CA ALA A 365 -5.83 23.03 -15.45
C ALA A 365 -5.39 21.56 -15.68
N PRO A 366 -4.29 21.11 -15.04
CA PRO A 366 -3.77 19.75 -15.24
C PRO A 366 -4.78 18.62 -14.96
N ILE A 367 -5.84 18.88 -14.19
CA ILE A 367 -6.91 17.91 -13.92
C ILE A 367 -7.58 17.42 -15.19
N PHE A 368 -7.69 18.27 -16.23
CA PHE A 368 -8.30 17.91 -17.49
C PHE A 368 -7.50 16.85 -18.28
N LYS A 369 -6.21 16.71 -18.01
CA LYS A 369 -5.36 15.70 -18.68
C LYS A 369 -5.71 14.27 -18.25
N VAL A 370 -6.33 14.11 -17.08
CA VAL A 370 -6.73 12.80 -16.54
C VAL A 370 -8.25 12.60 -16.50
N ALA A 371 -9.02 13.64 -16.83
CA ALA A 371 -10.47 13.60 -16.79
C ALA A 371 -11.04 12.93 -18.06
N ASN A 372 -12.00 12.02 -17.87
CA ASN A 372 -12.79 11.47 -18.96
C ASN A 372 -13.79 12.51 -19.51
N TYR A 373 -14.29 13.39 -18.63
CA TYR A 373 -15.19 14.48 -18.99
C TYR A 373 -14.75 15.78 -18.35
N GLY A 374 -14.51 16.80 -19.13
CA GLY A 374 -14.10 18.13 -18.67
C GLY A 374 -15.18 19.19 -18.95
N ILE A 375 -15.52 19.97 -17.93
CA ILE A 375 -16.44 21.11 -18.05
C ILE A 375 -15.65 22.37 -17.68
N VAL A 376 -15.35 23.20 -18.68
CA VAL A 376 -14.71 24.50 -18.45
C VAL A 376 -15.78 25.53 -18.09
N GLY A 377 -15.79 26.01 -16.85
CA GLY A 377 -16.79 26.96 -16.40
C GLY A 377 -16.85 27.21 -14.91
N ASP A 378 -17.83 28.01 -14.50
CA ASP A 378 -18.03 28.32 -13.08
C ASP A 378 -18.76 27.20 -12.36
N LEU A 379 -18.07 26.53 -11.43
CA LEU A 379 -18.64 25.45 -10.63
C LEU A 379 -19.89 25.89 -9.84
N PHE A 380 -19.98 27.17 -9.45
CA PHE A 380 -21.15 27.72 -8.74
C PHE A 380 -22.40 27.88 -9.62
N LYS A 381 -22.28 27.72 -10.93
CA LYS A 381 -23.39 27.61 -11.87
C LYS A 381 -23.63 26.16 -12.29
N ILE A 382 -22.56 25.41 -12.52
CA ILE A 382 -22.63 24.06 -13.06
C ILE A 382 -23.14 23.06 -12.00
N VAL A 383 -22.59 23.07 -10.79
CA VAL A 383 -22.96 22.09 -9.74
C VAL A 383 -24.44 22.24 -9.31
N PRO A 384 -24.98 23.46 -9.08
CA PRO A 384 -26.41 23.62 -8.79
C PRO A 384 -27.30 23.10 -9.92
N GLU A 385 -26.92 23.32 -11.18
CA GLU A 385 -27.66 22.81 -12.32
C GLU A 385 -27.64 21.28 -12.40
N MET A 386 -26.49 20.65 -12.12
CA MET A 386 -26.39 19.20 -12.00
C MET A 386 -27.31 18.66 -10.90
N ILE A 387 -27.34 19.30 -9.74
CA ILE A 387 -28.23 18.95 -8.62
C ILE A 387 -29.68 19.01 -9.06
N ARG A 388 -30.09 20.12 -9.71
CA ARG A 388 -31.45 20.30 -10.21
C ARG A 388 -31.88 19.19 -11.16
N GLN A 389 -31.04 18.90 -12.16
CA GLN A 389 -31.35 17.88 -13.15
C GLN A 389 -31.39 16.46 -12.55
N LEU A 390 -30.50 16.16 -11.60
CA LEU A 390 -30.54 14.87 -10.89
C LEU A 390 -31.81 14.69 -10.07
N LYS A 391 -32.28 15.74 -9.40
CA LYS A 391 -33.55 15.71 -8.66
C LYS A 391 -34.75 15.44 -9.60
N GLU A 392 -34.85 16.18 -10.69
CA GLU A 392 -35.90 15.98 -11.68
C GLU A 392 -35.92 14.57 -12.30
N ARG A 393 -34.73 14.01 -12.59
CA ARG A 393 -34.64 12.64 -13.10
C ARG A 393 -35.06 11.60 -12.05
N LYS A 394 -34.69 11.80 -10.77
CA LYS A 394 -35.10 10.89 -9.71
C LYS A 394 -36.63 10.94 -9.45
N GLU A 395 -37.23 12.11 -9.56
CA GLU A 395 -38.71 12.26 -9.46
C GLU A 395 -39.40 11.53 -10.60
N LYS A 396 -38.94 11.71 -11.85
CA LYS A 396 -39.47 11.00 -13.02
C LYS A 396 -39.31 9.49 -12.98
N ALA A 397 -38.26 9.00 -12.31
CA ALA A 397 -38.01 7.54 -12.18
C ALA A 397 -38.83 6.89 -11.05
N ARG A 398 -39.47 7.71 -10.19
CA ARG A 398 -40.38 7.26 -9.10
C ARG A 398 -41.86 7.34 -9.47
N SER A 399 -42.16 8.08 -10.50
CA SER A 399 -43.52 8.18 -11.10
C SER A 399 -43.72 7.16 -12.22
#